data_77c73b642bb033dd076cc46106134807
#
_entry.id   77c73b642bb033dd076cc46106134807
#
_cell.length_a   1.000
_cell.length_b   1.000
_cell.length_c   1.000
_cell.angle_alpha   90.00
_cell.angle_beta   90.00
_cell.angle_gamma   90.00
#
_symmetry.space_group_name_H-M   'P 1'
#
loop_
_entity.id
_entity.type
_entity.pdbx_description
1 polymer ?
#
loop_
_entity_poly.entity_id
_entity_poly.type
_entity_poly.pdbx_seq_one_letter_code
_entity_poly.pdbx_strand_id
1 'polypeptide(L)'
;MKEVIVLMQEQNTTVRKKGQHLTSFERGRIATLHSQGYSNRAIARALNVCHQTINNELCRGEIDQVKKVNGQRQYYAVYSPETAQAKYEANRAHCHRPLKLVGVADFIDYFTTHLRQDGWSPDAAVGRAKLEG
;
A
#
# COMPACT_ATOMS: atom_id res chain seq x y z
N MET A 1 20.57 25.29 19.81
CA MET A 1 20.28 23.83 19.76
C MET A 1 18.79 23.49 19.77
N LYS A 2 17.98 24.13 20.58
CA LYS A 2 16.51 23.89 20.57
C LYS A 2 15.83 24.31 19.25
N GLU A 3 16.28 25.36 18.60
CA GLU A 3 15.70 25.86 17.33
C GLU A 3 15.98 24.93 16.15
N VAL A 4 17.14 24.26 16.11
CA VAL A 4 17.49 23.31 15.03
C VAL A 4 16.65 22.02 15.15
N ILE A 5 16.34 21.59 16.37
CA ILE A 5 15.48 20.41 16.61
C ILE A 5 14.03 20.72 16.23
N VAL A 6 13.53 21.93 16.51
CA VAL A 6 12.19 22.39 16.11
C VAL A 6 12.09 22.50 14.60
N LEU A 7 13.09 23.06 13.92
CA LEU A 7 13.14 23.16 12.45
C LEU A 7 13.21 21.78 11.77
N MET A 8 13.94 20.81 12.36
CA MET A 8 13.95 19.43 11.85
C MET A 8 12.61 18.71 12.08
N GLN A 9 11.87 19.04 13.13
CA GLN A 9 10.54 18.49 13.37
C GLN A 9 9.49 19.09 12.44
N GLU A 10 9.59 20.36 12.10
CA GLU A 10 8.66 21.03 11.16
C GLU A 10 8.83 20.54 9.72
N GLN A 11 10.04 20.18 9.30
CA GLN A 11 10.30 19.67 7.95
C GLN A 11 9.78 18.23 7.73
N ASN A 12 9.49 17.48 8.79
CA ASN A 12 8.94 16.12 8.72
C ASN A 12 7.41 16.04 8.85
N THR A 13 6.73 17.15 9.04
CA THR A 13 5.27 17.22 8.96
C THR A 13 4.86 17.32 7.50
N THR A 14 4.87 16.19 6.82
CA THR A 14 4.29 16.08 5.48
C THR A 14 2.81 16.43 5.60
N VAL A 15 2.39 17.54 5.00
CA VAL A 15 0.96 17.89 4.92
C VAL A 15 0.25 16.74 4.19
N ARG A 16 -0.55 16.00 4.94
CA ARG A 16 -1.26 14.83 4.39
C ARG A 16 -2.32 15.27 3.39
N LYS A 17 -2.31 14.66 2.22
CA LYS A 17 -3.36 14.82 1.22
C LYS A 17 -4.51 13.84 1.51
N LYS A 18 -5.74 14.23 1.20
CA LYS A 18 -6.91 13.36 1.30
C LYS A 18 -6.70 12.10 0.46
N GLY A 19 -6.94 10.93 1.04
CA GLY A 19 -6.78 9.63 0.37
C GLY A 19 -5.36 9.07 0.35
N GLN A 20 -4.41 9.74 0.98
CA GLN A 20 -3.03 9.25 1.09
C GLN A 20 -2.95 8.07 2.05
N HIS A 21 -2.34 6.97 1.60
CA HIS A 21 -2.07 5.79 2.43
C HIS A 21 -0.93 6.04 3.42
N LEU A 22 -0.87 5.23 4.47
CA LEU A 22 0.23 5.26 5.43
C LEU A 22 1.53 4.83 4.75
N THR A 23 2.59 5.57 5.01
CA THR A 23 3.95 5.24 4.58
C THR A 23 4.63 4.28 5.57
N SER A 24 5.70 3.62 5.16
CA SER A 24 6.51 2.77 6.04
C SER A 24 7.06 3.54 7.24
N PHE A 25 7.45 4.81 7.02
CA PHE A 25 7.90 5.70 8.09
C PHE A 25 6.80 5.99 9.13
N GLU A 26 5.59 6.28 8.66
CA GLU A 26 4.44 6.50 9.56
C GLU A 26 4.07 5.24 10.34
N ARG A 27 4.21 4.05 9.75
CA ARG A 27 4.06 2.77 10.44
C ARG A 27 5.09 2.59 11.55
N GLY A 28 6.35 2.97 11.33
CA GLY A 28 7.37 3.00 12.36
C GLY A 28 7.02 3.93 13.52
N ARG A 29 6.48 5.13 13.23
CA ARG A 29 5.98 6.06 14.25
C ARG A 29 4.81 5.49 15.04
N ILE A 30 3.87 4.80 14.38
CA ILE A 30 2.75 4.10 15.05
C ILE A 30 3.30 3.07 16.02
N ALA A 31 4.27 2.25 15.61
CA ALA A 31 4.90 1.24 16.45
C ALA A 31 5.52 1.86 17.71
N THR A 32 6.27 2.94 17.54
CA THR A 32 6.92 3.65 18.66
C THR A 32 5.89 4.22 19.64
N LEU A 33 4.90 4.95 19.14
CA LEU A 33 3.88 5.56 20.00
C LEU A 33 3.00 4.50 20.67
N HIS A 34 2.66 3.43 19.97
CA HIS A 34 1.88 2.33 20.53
C HIS A 34 2.66 1.59 21.64
N SER A 35 3.96 1.35 21.45
CA SER A 35 4.83 0.74 22.48
C SER A 35 5.00 1.61 23.73
N GLN A 36 4.89 2.93 23.57
CA GLN A 36 4.90 3.91 24.67
C GLN A 36 3.55 4.03 25.39
N GLY A 37 2.52 3.28 24.97
CA GLY A 37 1.21 3.26 25.61
C GLY A 37 0.26 4.38 25.21
N TYR A 38 0.54 5.09 24.10
CA TYR A 38 -0.39 6.10 23.59
C TYR A 38 -1.68 5.47 23.07
N SER A 39 -2.80 6.11 23.33
CA SER A 39 -4.09 5.67 22.81
C SER A 39 -4.18 5.85 21.29
N ASN A 40 -5.00 5.02 20.62
CA ASN A 40 -5.20 5.10 19.18
C ASN A 40 -5.64 6.49 18.71
N ARG A 41 -6.43 7.21 19.53
CA ARG A 41 -6.84 8.59 19.25
C ARG A 41 -5.68 9.58 19.36
N ALA A 42 -4.77 9.37 20.32
CA ALA A 42 -3.59 10.22 20.47
C ALA A 42 -2.61 10.01 19.29
N ILE A 43 -2.39 8.75 18.91
CA ILE A 43 -1.58 8.39 17.73
C ILE A 43 -2.18 9.00 16.45
N ALA A 44 -3.50 8.91 16.28
CA ALA A 44 -4.22 9.47 15.14
C ALA A 44 -4.03 11.00 15.03
N ARG A 45 -4.10 11.72 16.16
CA ARG A 45 -3.83 13.16 16.18
C ARG A 45 -2.38 13.49 15.83
N ALA A 46 -1.42 12.72 16.37
CA ALA A 46 0.01 12.92 16.10
C ALA A 46 0.39 12.72 14.63
N LEU A 47 -0.35 11.86 13.91
CA LEU A 47 -0.12 11.56 12.49
C LEU A 47 -1.11 12.27 11.55
N ASN A 48 -2.03 13.05 12.11
CA ASN A 48 -3.11 13.72 11.36
C ASN A 48 -3.91 12.76 10.47
N VAL A 49 -4.35 11.66 11.06
CA VAL A 49 -5.20 10.63 10.43
C VAL A 49 -6.45 10.36 11.27
N CYS A 50 -7.43 9.65 10.69
CA CYS A 50 -8.58 9.18 11.44
C CYS A 50 -8.16 8.07 12.43
N HIS A 51 -8.76 8.03 13.62
CA HIS A 51 -8.51 6.98 14.61
C HIS A 51 -8.83 5.57 14.08
N GLN A 52 -9.82 5.46 13.18
CA GLN A 52 -10.16 4.20 12.51
C GLN A 52 -9.02 3.69 11.62
N THR A 53 -8.26 4.61 10.99
CA THR A 53 -7.06 4.26 10.22
C THR A 53 -6.01 3.59 11.12
N ILE A 54 -5.82 4.11 12.33
CA ILE A 54 -4.89 3.52 13.31
C ILE A 54 -5.40 2.16 13.77
N ASN A 55 -6.69 2.02 14.10
CA ASN A 55 -7.27 0.73 14.49
C ASN A 55 -7.06 -0.33 13.39
N ASN A 56 -7.38 0.00 12.16
CA ASN A 56 -7.22 -0.91 11.02
C ASN A 56 -5.75 -1.28 10.78
N GLU A 57 -4.83 -0.32 10.99
CA GLU A 57 -3.40 -0.55 10.83
C GLU A 57 -2.85 -1.46 11.93
N LEU A 58 -3.25 -1.26 13.19
CA LEU A 58 -2.85 -2.12 14.30
C LEU A 58 -3.32 -3.56 14.08
N CYS A 59 -4.58 -3.76 13.68
CA CYS A 59 -5.10 -5.09 13.32
C CYS A 59 -4.35 -5.72 12.13
N ARG A 60 -3.96 -4.90 11.15
CA ARG A 60 -3.19 -5.38 9.98
C ARG A 60 -1.83 -5.90 10.38
N GLY A 61 -1.14 -5.19 11.28
CA GLY A 61 0.23 -5.51 11.71
C GLY A 61 0.31 -6.38 12.96
N GLU A 62 -0.82 -6.86 13.49
CA GLU A 62 -0.85 -7.71 14.67
C GLU A 62 -0.17 -9.06 14.39
N ILE A 63 0.75 -9.43 15.30
CA ILE A 63 1.44 -10.71 15.33
C ILE A 63 1.43 -11.27 16.74
N ASP A 64 1.22 -12.58 16.87
CA ASP A 64 1.31 -13.28 18.14
C ASP A 64 2.77 -13.61 18.46
N GLN A 65 3.22 -13.17 19.61
CA GLN A 65 4.53 -13.53 20.16
C GLN A 65 4.36 -14.40 21.40
N VAL A 66 5.37 -15.22 21.68
CA VAL A 66 5.41 -16.13 22.82
C VAL A 66 6.56 -15.76 23.74
N LYS A 67 6.28 -15.59 25.00
CA LYS A 67 7.30 -15.48 26.04
C LYS A 67 7.16 -16.57 27.08
N LYS A 68 8.25 -17.05 27.67
CA LYS A 68 8.22 -17.93 28.82
C LYS A 68 8.22 -17.10 30.10
N VAL A 69 7.20 -17.27 30.94
CA VAL A 69 7.11 -16.68 32.28
C VAL A 69 6.89 -17.82 33.26
N ASN A 70 7.78 -17.98 34.24
CA ASN A 70 7.72 -19.06 35.23
C ASN A 70 7.58 -20.49 34.62
N GLY A 71 8.28 -20.75 33.51
CA GLY A 71 8.24 -22.02 32.80
C GLY A 71 7.02 -22.24 31.89
N GLN A 72 6.02 -21.39 31.95
CA GLN A 72 4.83 -21.45 31.10
C GLN A 72 4.94 -20.52 29.88
N ARG A 73 4.35 -20.96 28.74
CA ARG A 73 4.27 -20.14 27.53
C ARG A 73 3.09 -19.18 27.65
N GLN A 74 3.38 -17.88 27.51
CA GLN A 74 2.36 -16.83 27.43
C GLN A 74 2.38 -16.21 26.03
N TYR A 75 1.21 -16.17 25.38
CA TYR A 75 1.01 -15.52 24.09
C TYR A 75 0.58 -14.07 24.31
N TYR A 76 1.11 -13.18 23.52
CA TYR A 76 0.73 -11.76 23.54
C TYR A 76 0.84 -11.16 22.15
N ALA A 77 -0.09 -10.28 21.82
CA ALA A 77 -0.13 -9.62 20.54
C ALA A 77 0.79 -8.39 20.52
N VAL A 78 1.55 -8.22 19.45
CA VAL A 78 2.44 -7.08 19.21
C VAL A 78 2.19 -6.54 17.80
N TYR A 79 2.22 -5.23 17.66
CA TYR A 79 2.19 -4.60 16.35
C TYR A 79 3.57 -4.62 15.69
N SER A 80 3.64 -5.14 14.46
CA SER A 80 4.83 -5.13 13.60
C SER A 80 4.58 -4.25 12.37
N PRO A 81 5.31 -3.14 12.21
CA PRO A 81 5.19 -2.28 11.04
C PRO A 81 5.60 -2.98 9.73
N GLU A 82 6.56 -3.92 9.79
CA GLU A 82 6.99 -4.71 8.64
C GLU A 82 5.87 -5.64 8.15
N THR A 83 5.23 -6.35 9.07
CA THR A 83 4.08 -7.22 8.75
C THR A 83 2.92 -6.41 8.18
N ALA A 84 2.64 -5.24 8.75
CA ALA A 84 1.61 -4.34 8.26
C ALA A 84 1.92 -3.83 6.85
N GLN A 85 3.19 -3.49 6.58
CA GLN A 85 3.65 -3.07 5.26
C GLN A 85 3.52 -4.20 4.23
N ALA A 86 3.98 -5.40 4.56
CA ALA A 86 3.90 -6.56 3.67
C ALA A 86 2.44 -6.91 3.32
N LYS A 87 1.54 -6.93 4.30
CA LYS A 87 0.10 -7.14 4.08
C LYS A 87 -0.52 -6.01 3.23
N TYR A 88 -0.10 -4.77 3.45
CA TYR A 88 -0.55 -3.64 2.63
C TYR A 88 -0.13 -3.81 1.17
N GLU A 89 1.14 -4.13 0.92
CA GLU A 89 1.68 -4.34 -0.44
C GLU A 89 1.00 -5.52 -1.15
N ALA A 90 0.81 -6.64 -0.45
CA ALA A 90 0.08 -7.79 -0.98
C ALA A 90 -1.36 -7.41 -1.38
N ASN A 91 -2.07 -6.68 -0.53
CA ASN A 91 -3.42 -6.21 -0.85
C ASN A 91 -3.42 -5.24 -2.05
N ARG A 92 -2.43 -4.36 -2.15
CA ARG A 92 -2.30 -3.42 -3.28
C ARG A 92 -1.99 -4.15 -4.59
N ALA A 93 -1.20 -5.21 -4.56
CA ALA A 93 -0.92 -6.02 -5.75
C ALA A 93 -2.19 -6.61 -6.38
N HIS A 94 -3.22 -6.92 -5.57
CA HIS A 94 -4.51 -7.43 -6.04
C HIS A 94 -5.52 -6.32 -6.43
N CYS A 95 -5.23 -5.06 -6.12
CA CYS A 95 -6.13 -3.93 -6.43
C CYS A 95 -6.01 -3.42 -7.87
N HIS A 96 -5.16 -4.03 -8.69
CA HIS A 96 -5.00 -3.63 -10.07
C HIS A 96 -5.97 -4.38 -10.97
N ARG A 97 -6.69 -3.63 -11.80
CA ARG A 97 -7.38 -4.22 -12.93
C ARG A 97 -6.32 -4.84 -13.83
N PRO A 98 -6.40 -6.13 -14.21
CA PRO A 98 -5.43 -6.72 -15.14
C PRO A 98 -5.39 -5.88 -16.41
N LEU A 99 -4.19 -5.67 -16.92
CA LEU A 99 -4.00 -4.95 -18.17
C LEU A 99 -4.77 -5.70 -19.26
N LYS A 100 -5.71 -5.02 -19.91
CA LYS A 100 -6.50 -5.60 -21.00
C LYS A 100 -5.61 -6.14 -22.13
N LEU A 101 -4.41 -5.58 -22.31
CA LEU A 101 -3.40 -6.00 -23.28
C LEU A 101 -2.99 -7.47 -23.13
N VAL A 102 -2.95 -8.02 -21.92
CA VAL A 102 -2.59 -9.43 -21.68
C VAL A 102 -3.66 -10.38 -22.25
N GLY A 103 -4.93 -9.98 -22.18
CA GLY A 103 -6.05 -10.77 -22.72
C GLY A 103 -6.30 -10.62 -24.23
N VAL A 104 -5.55 -9.74 -24.89
CA VAL A 104 -5.71 -9.44 -26.32
C VAL A 104 -4.38 -9.54 -27.09
N ALA A 105 -3.48 -10.40 -26.59
CA ALA A 105 -2.17 -10.61 -27.22
C ALA A 105 -2.31 -10.99 -28.70
N ASP A 106 -3.22 -11.91 -29.02
CA ASP A 106 -3.48 -12.35 -30.39
C ASP A 106 -3.96 -11.19 -31.29
N PHE A 107 -4.79 -10.31 -30.74
CA PHE A 107 -5.24 -9.11 -31.46
C PHE A 107 -4.08 -8.13 -31.72
N ILE A 108 -3.16 -7.99 -30.77
CA ILE A 108 -1.99 -7.11 -30.92
C ILE A 108 -1.06 -7.65 -32.00
N ASP A 109 -0.83 -8.95 -32.03
CA ASP A 109 -0.01 -9.61 -33.04
C ASP A 109 -0.65 -9.48 -34.43
N TYR A 110 -1.95 -9.73 -34.54
CA TYR A 110 -2.73 -9.48 -35.75
C TYR A 110 -2.59 -8.03 -36.22
N PHE A 111 -2.83 -7.08 -35.33
CA PHE A 111 -2.77 -5.65 -35.62
C PHE A 111 -1.38 -5.21 -36.07
N THR A 112 -0.32 -5.61 -35.34
CA THR A 112 1.05 -5.23 -35.69
C THR A 112 1.53 -5.83 -36.97
N THR A 113 1.12 -7.05 -37.30
CA THR A 113 1.44 -7.74 -38.55
C THR A 113 0.84 -7.00 -39.74
N HIS A 114 -0.47 -6.72 -39.68
CA HIS A 114 -1.15 -6.05 -40.81
C HIS A 114 -0.77 -4.57 -40.94
N LEU A 115 -0.45 -3.89 -39.83
CA LEU A 115 0.09 -2.54 -39.90
C LEU A 115 1.46 -2.49 -40.61
N ARG A 116 2.34 -3.47 -40.34
CA ARG A 116 3.70 -3.51 -40.91
C ARG A 116 3.75 -4.08 -42.33
N GLN A 117 3.02 -5.14 -42.60
CA GLN A 117 3.08 -5.86 -43.86
C GLN A 117 2.14 -5.27 -44.91
N ASP A 118 0.91 -4.94 -44.52
CA ASP A 118 -0.14 -4.54 -45.46
C ASP A 118 -0.37 -3.03 -45.46
N GLY A 119 0.30 -2.28 -44.54
CA GLY A 119 0.16 -0.82 -44.43
C GLY A 119 -1.25 -0.36 -44.06
N TRP A 120 -2.01 -1.20 -43.34
CA TRP A 120 -3.36 -0.84 -42.93
C TRP A 120 -3.36 0.31 -41.92
N SER A 121 -4.36 1.17 -42.05
CA SER A 121 -4.60 2.15 -40.99
C SER A 121 -5.14 1.45 -39.72
N PRO A 122 -4.95 2.03 -38.54
CA PRO A 122 -5.48 1.48 -37.30
C PRO A 122 -6.98 1.19 -37.36
N ASP A 123 -7.76 2.07 -37.94
CA ASP A 123 -9.21 1.90 -38.10
C ASP A 123 -9.58 0.73 -39.02
N ALA A 124 -8.83 0.55 -40.10
CA ALA A 124 -9.03 -0.58 -41.03
C ALA A 124 -8.72 -1.92 -40.35
N ALA A 125 -7.64 -2.00 -39.54
CA ALA A 125 -7.28 -3.19 -38.81
C ALA A 125 -8.33 -3.58 -37.77
N VAL A 126 -8.85 -2.61 -37.00
CA VAL A 126 -9.93 -2.83 -36.02
C VAL A 126 -11.24 -3.22 -36.70
N GLY A 127 -11.58 -2.57 -37.83
CA GLY A 127 -12.79 -2.88 -38.61
C GLY A 127 -12.78 -4.31 -39.16
N ARG A 128 -11.68 -4.76 -39.70
CA ARG A 128 -11.52 -6.14 -40.25
C ARG A 128 -11.49 -7.19 -39.14
N ALA A 129 -10.77 -6.95 -38.04
CA ALA A 129 -10.77 -7.87 -36.91
C ALA A 129 -12.18 -8.13 -36.35
N LYS A 130 -13.07 -7.14 -36.39
CA LYS A 130 -14.48 -7.31 -36.01
C LYS A 130 -15.32 -8.13 -36.98
N LEU A 131 -14.94 -8.16 -38.26
CA LEU A 131 -15.65 -8.92 -39.29
C LEU A 131 -15.19 -10.38 -39.33
N GLU A 132 -13.93 -10.62 -38.97
CA GLU A 132 -13.34 -11.97 -39.02
C GLU A 132 -13.61 -12.76 -37.71
N GLY A 133 -14.17 -12.07 -36.65
CA GLY A 133 -14.59 -12.68 -35.39
C GLY A 133 -13.52 -12.78 -34.38
#